data_cdf1cb892f5344cb07b43c4e513d92bf
#
_entry.id   cdf1cb892f5344cb07b43c4e513d92bf
#
_cell.length_a   1.000
_cell.length_b   1.000
_cell.length_c   1.000
_cell.angle_alpha   90.00
_cell.angle_beta   90.00
_cell.angle_gamma   90.00
#
_symmetry.space_group_name_H-M   'P 1'
#
loop_
_entity.id
_entity.type
_entity.pdbx_description
1 polymer ?
#
loop_
_entity_poly.entity_id
_entity_poly.type
_entity_poly.pdbx_seq_one_letter_code
_entity_poly.pdbx_strand_id
1 'polypeptide(L)'
;MSRLNIQKTYKLFIGGKFPRTESGRSYSIENDKGALIANMCHASRKDFRNSVVVARKAQAGWAGKTAFNRSQILYRLAEMLEARSASFSEEIQLLGSSKSDTDKEVVDAIDTLVYYAGWCD
;
A
#
# COMPACT_ATOMS: atom_id res chain seq x y z
N MET A 1 -5.94 11.65 -30.89
CA MET A 1 -6.28 10.23 -30.58
C MET A 1 -6.41 10.09 -29.07
N SER A 2 -7.60 9.74 -28.56
CA SER A 2 -7.74 9.41 -27.16
C SER A 2 -7.05 8.07 -26.89
N ARG A 3 -6.23 7.99 -25.83
CA ARG A 3 -5.66 6.72 -25.38
C ARG A 3 -6.76 5.80 -24.88
N LEU A 4 -6.64 4.52 -25.21
CA LEU A 4 -7.54 3.50 -24.68
C LEU A 4 -7.45 3.51 -23.14
N ASN A 5 -8.58 3.72 -22.47
CA ASN A 5 -8.63 3.63 -21.02
C ASN A 5 -8.75 2.17 -20.60
N ILE A 6 -7.64 1.55 -20.23
CA ILE A 6 -7.59 0.16 -19.79
C ILE A 6 -7.78 0.11 -18.28
N GLN A 7 -8.90 -0.48 -17.84
CA GLN A 7 -9.17 -0.69 -16.43
C GLN A 7 -8.30 -1.85 -15.90
N LYS A 8 -7.40 -1.52 -15.00
CA LYS A 8 -6.48 -2.48 -14.39
C LYS A 8 -7.14 -3.22 -13.24
N THR A 9 -6.88 -4.53 -13.12
CA THR A 9 -7.17 -5.28 -11.89
C THR A 9 -5.90 -5.35 -11.03
N TYR A 10 -5.96 -4.74 -9.86
CA TYR A 10 -4.84 -4.74 -8.93
C TYR A 10 -4.69 -6.10 -8.27
N LYS A 11 -3.45 -6.57 -8.23
CA LYS A 11 -3.07 -7.84 -7.59
C LYS A 11 -2.91 -7.66 -6.09
N LEU A 12 -2.84 -8.78 -5.37
CA LEU A 12 -2.41 -8.80 -3.97
C LEU A 12 -0.91 -8.45 -3.87
N PHE A 13 -0.46 -8.11 -2.66
CA PHE A 13 0.96 -7.97 -2.36
C PHE A 13 1.31 -8.87 -1.19
N ILE A 14 2.05 -9.95 -1.45
CA ILE A 14 2.40 -10.97 -0.46
C ILE A 14 3.84 -11.42 -0.69
N GLY A 15 4.67 -11.34 0.34
CA GLY A 15 6.05 -11.80 0.29
C GLY A 15 6.94 -11.04 -0.69
N GLY A 16 6.70 -9.75 -0.87
CA GLY A 16 7.44 -8.90 -1.82
C GLY A 16 7.05 -9.13 -3.28
N LYS A 17 5.99 -9.87 -3.55
CA LYS A 17 5.50 -10.21 -4.89
C LYS A 17 4.06 -9.77 -5.08
N PHE A 18 3.62 -9.72 -6.32
CA PHE A 18 2.25 -9.37 -6.69
C PHE A 18 1.49 -10.58 -7.25
N PRO A 19 1.11 -11.56 -6.41
CA PRO A 19 0.32 -12.69 -6.87
C PRO A 19 -1.12 -12.29 -7.20
N ARG A 20 -1.73 -13.01 -8.12
CA ARG A 20 -3.18 -12.96 -8.31
C ARG A 20 -3.86 -13.67 -7.15
N THR A 21 -5.11 -13.27 -6.85
CA THR A 21 -5.91 -14.04 -5.90
C THR A 21 -6.14 -15.47 -6.41
N GLU A 22 -6.08 -16.41 -5.50
CA GLU A 22 -6.40 -17.83 -5.81
C GLU A 22 -7.87 -17.99 -6.22
N SER A 23 -8.77 -17.13 -5.72
CA SER A 23 -10.19 -17.19 -6.06
C SER A 23 -10.51 -16.80 -7.51
N GLY A 24 -9.63 -16.06 -8.17
CA GLY A 24 -9.86 -15.46 -9.49
C GLY A 24 -10.94 -14.37 -9.52
N ARG A 25 -11.54 -14.02 -8.35
CA ARG A 25 -12.61 -13.02 -8.24
C ARG A 25 -12.04 -11.61 -8.06
N SER A 26 -12.82 -10.64 -8.53
CA SER A 26 -12.51 -9.21 -8.36
C SER A 26 -13.79 -8.44 -8.00
N TYR A 27 -13.61 -7.22 -7.51
CA TYR A 27 -14.68 -6.25 -7.31
C TYR A 27 -14.25 -4.89 -7.81
N SER A 28 -15.24 -4.08 -8.17
CA SER A 28 -15.01 -2.73 -8.69
C SER A 28 -14.89 -1.72 -7.55
N ILE A 29 -14.00 -0.76 -7.73
CA ILE A 29 -13.89 0.45 -6.91
C ILE A 29 -14.47 1.59 -7.73
N GLU A 30 -15.45 2.28 -7.17
CA GLU A 30 -16.09 3.44 -7.76
C GLU A 30 -15.83 4.68 -6.89
N ASN A 31 -15.83 5.86 -7.52
CA ASN A 31 -15.78 7.11 -6.79
C ASN A 31 -17.18 7.49 -6.25
N ASP A 32 -17.25 8.61 -5.56
CA ASP A 32 -18.49 9.19 -5.01
C ASP A 32 -19.57 9.49 -6.07
N LYS A 33 -19.18 9.57 -7.34
CA LYS A 33 -20.08 9.79 -8.49
C LYS A 33 -20.46 8.51 -9.23
N GLY A 34 -20.04 7.34 -8.71
CA GLY A 34 -20.30 6.04 -9.32
C GLY A 34 -19.45 5.73 -10.56
N ALA A 35 -18.37 6.50 -10.81
CA ALA A 35 -17.45 6.20 -11.90
C ALA A 35 -16.45 5.14 -11.49
N LEU A 36 -16.24 4.12 -12.36
CA LEU A 36 -15.28 3.06 -12.14
C LEU A 36 -13.85 3.61 -12.12
N ILE A 37 -13.15 3.41 -11.02
CA ILE A 37 -11.75 3.82 -10.83
C ILE A 37 -10.81 2.66 -11.11
N ALA A 38 -11.08 1.49 -10.53
CA ALA A 38 -10.23 0.32 -10.64
C ALA A 38 -10.98 -0.97 -10.29
N ASN A 39 -10.39 -2.11 -10.65
CA ASN A 39 -10.81 -3.41 -10.14
C ASN A 39 -9.77 -3.91 -9.13
N MET A 40 -10.25 -4.52 -8.05
CA MET A 40 -9.42 -5.09 -6.99
C MET A 40 -9.64 -6.59 -6.90
N CYS A 41 -8.58 -7.33 -6.60
CA CYS A 41 -8.68 -8.75 -6.29
C CYS A 41 -9.55 -8.96 -5.05
N HIS A 42 -10.52 -9.87 -5.13
CA HIS A 42 -11.27 -10.34 -3.98
C HIS A 42 -10.55 -11.52 -3.34
N ALA A 43 -9.72 -11.23 -2.35
CA ALA A 43 -8.89 -12.24 -1.68
C ALA A 43 -9.73 -13.35 -1.05
N SER A 44 -9.20 -14.57 -1.08
CA SER A 44 -9.80 -15.75 -0.46
C SER A 44 -9.23 -16.01 0.95
N ARG A 45 -9.85 -16.93 1.68
CA ARG A 45 -9.28 -17.42 2.95
C ARG A 45 -7.90 -18.03 2.78
N LYS A 46 -7.62 -18.66 1.64
CA LYS A 46 -6.31 -19.22 1.32
C LYS A 46 -5.26 -18.14 1.09
N ASP A 47 -5.62 -17.06 0.40
CA ASP A 47 -4.75 -15.90 0.24
C ASP A 47 -4.39 -15.28 1.60
N PHE A 48 -5.38 -15.10 2.47
CA PHE A 48 -5.17 -14.62 3.85
C PHE A 48 -4.23 -15.54 4.62
N ARG A 49 -4.48 -16.85 4.62
CA ARG A 49 -3.58 -17.82 5.27
C ARG A 49 -2.16 -17.73 4.74
N ASN A 50 -1.99 -17.64 3.44
CA ASN A 50 -0.67 -17.52 2.83
C ASN A 50 0.04 -16.25 3.25
N SER A 51 -0.66 -15.12 3.35
CA SER A 51 -0.09 -13.85 3.81
C SER A 51 0.40 -13.94 5.25
N VAL A 52 -0.38 -14.58 6.13
CA VAL A 52 0.01 -14.81 7.53
C VAL A 52 1.24 -15.72 7.63
N VAL A 53 1.28 -16.81 6.87
CA VAL A 53 2.44 -17.73 6.83
C VAL A 53 3.71 -17.00 6.41
N VAL A 54 3.62 -16.17 5.37
CA VAL A 54 4.75 -15.39 4.87
C VAL A 54 5.21 -14.35 5.90
N ALA A 55 4.26 -13.64 6.52
CA ALA A 55 4.57 -12.66 7.57
C ALA A 55 5.24 -13.32 8.79
N ARG A 56 4.72 -14.46 9.24
CA ARG A 56 5.33 -15.22 10.36
C ARG A 56 6.73 -15.69 10.03
N LYS A 57 6.96 -16.16 8.82
CA LYS A 57 8.30 -16.56 8.36
C LYS A 57 9.28 -15.39 8.34
N ALA A 58 8.84 -14.20 7.96
CA ALA A 58 9.67 -13.01 7.91
C ALA A 58 9.98 -12.41 9.30
N GLN A 59 9.13 -12.65 10.29
CA GLN A 59 9.19 -12.03 11.61
C GLN A 59 10.53 -12.25 12.31
N ALA A 60 11.07 -13.46 12.31
CA ALA A 60 12.34 -13.78 12.97
C ALA A 60 13.51 -12.97 12.39
N GLY A 61 13.57 -12.86 11.06
CA GLY A 61 14.60 -12.06 10.38
C GLY A 61 14.46 -10.57 10.65
N TRP A 62 13.24 -10.06 10.77
CA TRP A 62 13.00 -8.66 11.14
C TRP A 62 13.36 -8.38 12.60
N ALA A 63 12.91 -9.23 13.52
CA ALA A 63 13.18 -9.10 14.94
C ALA A 63 14.67 -9.23 15.28
N GLY A 64 15.40 -10.04 14.52
CA GLY A 64 16.84 -10.23 14.68
C GLY A 64 17.71 -9.09 14.15
N LYS A 65 17.14 -8.11 13.43
CA LYS A 65 17.90 -6.92 13.01
C LYS A 65 18.19 -6.02 14.21
N THR A 66 19.32 -5.29 14.12
CA THR A 66 19.61 -4.26 15.12
C THR A 66 18.54 -3.16 15.11
N ALA A 67 18.36 -2.49 16.23
CA ALA A 67 17.45 -1.33 16.34
C ALA A 67 17.81 -0.27 15.28
N PHE A 68 19.08 0.07 15.13
CA PHE A 68 19.57 0.99 14.12
C PHE A 68 19.18 0.57 12.68
N ASN A 69 19.32 -0.71 12.36
CA ASN A 69 18.97 -1.21 11.02
C ASN A 69 17.46 -1.10 10.74
N ARG A 70 16.61 -1.45 11.72
CA ARG A 70 15.16 -1.29 11.59
C ARG A 70 14.77 0.19 11.44
N SER A 71 15.38 1.07 12.23
CA SER A 71 15.20 2.52 12.14
C SER A 71 15.53 3.04 10.74
N GLN A 72 16.68 2.66 10.18
CA GLN A 72 17.08 3.08 8.84
C GLN A 72 16.11 2.62 7.75
N ILE A 73 15.57 1.41 7.86
CA ILE A 73 14.57 0.90 6.90
C ILE A 73 13.30 1.76 6.94
N LEU A 74 12.83 2.13 8.13
CA LEU A 74 11.64 2.98 8.27
C LEU A 74 11.89 4.40 7.77
N TYR A 75 13.05 5.00 8.06
CA TYR A 75 13.42 6.30 7.50
C TYR A 75 13.49 6.27 5.98
N ARG A 76 14.08 5.21 5.42
CA ARG A 76 14.13 5.05 3.96
C ARG A 76 12.75 4.93 3.34
N LEU A 77 11.84 4.21 4.00
CA LEU A 77 10.45 4.12 3.56
C LEU A 77 9.76 5.49 3.59
N ALA A 78 9.98 6.28 4.66
CA ALA A 78 9.45 7.63 4.76
C ALA A 78 9.97 8.55 3.63
N GLU A 79 11.26 8.51 3.33
CA GLU A 79 11.87 9.25 2.21
C GLU A 79 11.26 8.87 0.86
N MET A 80 11.05 7.57 0.63
CA MET A 80 10.47 7.08 -0.62
C MET A 80 9.00 7.50 -0.75
N LEU A 81 8.26 7.53 0.34
CA LEU A 81 6.87 8.00 0.35
C LEU A 81 6.81 9.51 0.10
N GLU A 82 7.68 10.29 0.75
CA GLU A 82 7.78 11.73 0.53
C GLU A 82 8.11 12.07 -0.93
N ALA A 83 9.07 11.38 -1.53
CA ALA A 83 9.44 11.57 -2.93
C ALA A 83 8.30 11.27 -3.92
N ARG A 84 7.28 10.53 -3.50
CA ARG A 84 6.09 10.18 -4.28
C ARG A 84 4.79 10.76 -3.73
N SER A 85 4.88 11.72 -2.82
CA SER A 85 3.71 12.27 -2.11
C SER A 85 2.63 12.79 -3.07
N ALA A 86 3.01 13.49 -4.13
CA ALA A 86 2.08 13.97 -5.14
C ALA A 86 1.31 12.83 -5.81
N SER A 87 2.00 11.77 -6.22
CA SER A 87 1.35 10.60 -6.85
C SER A 87 0.40 9.88 -5.91
N PHE A 88 0.75 9.74 -4.62
CA PHE A 88 -0.14 9.15 -3.63
C PHE A 88 -1.37 10.02 -3.38
N SER A 89 -1.18 11.34 -3.26
CA SER A 89 -2.29 12.27 -3.11
C SER A 89 -3.25 12.22 -4.30
N GLU A 90 -2.73 12.18 -5.53
CA GLU A 90 -3.54 12.06 -6.74
C GLU A 90 -4.35 10.75 -6.78
N GLU A 91 -3.74 9.62 -6.40
CA GLU A 91 -4.43 8.33 -6.35
C GLU A 91 -5.57 8.32 -5.32
N ILE A 92 -5.35 8.90 -4.13
CA ILE A 92 -6.39 8.98 -3.10
C ILE A 92 -7.53 9.91 -3.54
N GLN A 93 -7.22 11.00 -4.23
CA GLN A 93 -8.24 11.93 -4.78
C GLN A 93 -9.19 11.24 -5.77
N LEU A 94 -8.78 10.18 -6.45
CA LEU A 94 -9.65 9.44 -7.37
C LEU A 94 -10.90 8.89 -6.67
N LEU A 95 -10.84 8.67 -5.35
CA LEU A 95 -11.96 8.19 -4.54
C LEU A 95 -12.94 9.29 -4.14
N GLY A 96 -12.64 10.56 -4.42
CA GLY A 96 -13.51 11.70 -4.15
C GLY A 96 -13.06 12.62 -3.01
N SER A 97 -11.97 12.30 -2.33
CA SER A 97 -11.41 13.15 -1.25
C SER A 97 -10.85 14.48 -1.79
N SER A 98 -10.89 15.54 -0.97
CA SER A 98 -10.32 16.82 -1.34
C SER A 98 -8.78 16.73 -1.42
N LYS A 99 -8.16 17.61 -2.24
CA LYS A 99 -6.70 17.69 -2.31
C LYS A 99 -6.07 17.99 -0.94
N SER A 100 -6.65 18.88 -0.17
CA SER A 100 -6.16 19.23 1.16
C SER A 100 -6.15 18.04 2.11
N ASP A 101 -7.22 17.24 2.10
CA ASP A 101 -7.32 16.06 2.97
C ASP A 101 -6.34 14.97 2.55
N THR A 102 -6.19 14.74 1.26
CA THR A 102 -5.25 13.74 0.75
C THR A 102 -3.79 14.12 0.96
N ASP A 103 -3.43 15.38 0.76
CA ASP A 103 -2.09 15.87 1.07
C ASP A 103 -1.78 15.70 2.55
N LYS A 104 -2.73 16.01 3.42
CA LYS A 104 -2.60 15.81 4.87
C LYS A 104 -2.45 14.33 5.22
N GLU A 105 -3.25 13.45 4.64
CA GLU A 105 -3.16 12.00 4.90
C GLU A 105 -1.77 11.45 4.55
N VAL A 106 -1.20 11.88 3.41
CA VAL A 106 0.15 11.47 3.00
C VAL A 106 1.21 12.01 3.96
N VAL A 107 1.11 13.27 4.37
CA VAL A 107 2.03 13.88 5.37
C VAL A 107 1.93 13.15 6.71
N ASP A 108 0.74 12.88 7.20
CA ASP A 108 0.52 12.16 8.46
C ASP A 108 1.13 10.74 8.41
N ALA A 109 1.06 10.07 7.25
CA ALA A 109 1.69 8.77 7.05
C ALA A 109 3.22 8.85 7.11
N ILE A 110 3.82 9.86 6.46
CA ILE A 110 5.27 10.10 6.51
C ILE A 110 5.72 10.38 7.94
N ASP A 111 5.02 11.27 8.63
CA ASP A 111 5.32 11.64 10.03
C ASP A 111 5.22 10.43 10.97
N THR A 112 4.24 9.55 10.74
CA THR A 112 4.08 8.31 11.49
C THR A 112 5.28 7.37 11.30
N LEU A 113 5.76 7.22 10.07
CA LEU A 113 6.94 6.40 9.79
C LEU A 113 8.19 6.96 10.47
N VAL A 114 8.40 8.27 10.41
CA VAL A 114 9.52 8.95 11.07
C VAL A 114 9.44 8.81 12.60
N TYR A 115 8.25 8.97 13.15
CA TYR A 115 8.00 8.82 14.59
C TYR A 115 8.39 7.41 15.07
N TYR A 116 7.89 6.37 14.41
CA TYR A 116 8.22 4.99 14.79
C TYR A 116 9.64 4.58 14.45
N ALA A 117 10.26 5.19 13.45
CA ALA A 117 11.69 5.02 13.21
C ALA A 117 12.52 5.44 14.41
N GLY A 118 12.15 6.53 15.08
CA GLY A 118 12.78 6.98 16.31
C GLY A 118 12.53 6.08 17.52
N TRP A 119 11.54 5.20 17.47
CA TRP A 119 11.19 4.27 18.55
C TRP A 119 11.84 2.88 18.41
N CYS A 120 12.69 2.67 17.43
CA CYS A 120 13.32 1.37 17.20
C CYS A 120 14.40 0.99 18.21
N ASP A 121 15.00 1.94 18.92
CA ASP A 121 16.06 1.76 19.93
C ASP A 121 15.57 1.96 21.38
#